data_0594e3ea179b3c5163d362d81cdabf26
#
_entry.id   0594e3ea179b3c5163d362d81cdabf26
#
_cell.length_a   1.000
_cell.length_b   1.000
_cell.length_c   1.000
_cell.angle_alpha   90.00
_cell.angle_beta   90.00
_cell.angle_gamma   90.00
#
_symmetry.space_group_name_H-M   'P 1'
#
loop_
_entity.id
_entity.type
_entity.pdbx_description
1 polymer ?
#
loop_
_entity_poly.entity_id
_entity_poly.type
_entity_poly.pdbx_seq_one_letter_code
_entity_poly.pdbx_strand_id
1 'polypeptide(L)'
;MHFYYARHGQTVWNVENKICGVTDSPLTDKGKSQAKELAEKILAEGLQIDEILYSPLSRAKDTALIVSELCGIPATEEIRLKEQAFGKWEGTPRDGLDFKADKANFITNFDGGESMFRLAQRIYNLIDDIKKQDKVYLLVAHNGISRVVESYFRDMTNEEYAAFGIKNCEIRKYVFK
;
A
#
# COMPACT_ATOMS: atom_id res chain seq x y z
N MET A 1 -1.83 -20.59 5.64
CA MET A 1 -2.62 -19.33 5.58
C MET A 1 -1.85 -18.30 4.74
N HIS A 2 -2.53 -17.42 4.00
CA HIS A 2 -1.90 -16.39 3.16
C HIS A 2 -2.84 -15.21 2.98
N PHE A 3 -2.31 -14.09 2.48
CA PHE A 3 -3.10 -12.95 1.99
C PHE A 3 -2.44 -12.37 0.73
N TYR A 4 -3.17 -11.52 0.04
CA TYR A 4 -2.68 -10.76 -1.11
C TYR A 4 -2.53 -9.29 -0.74
N TYR A 5 -1.57 -8.63 -1.35
CA TYR A 5 -1.33 -7.20 -1.23
C TYR A 5 -1.27 -6.57 -2.61
N ALA A 6 -2.00 -5.48 -2.82
CA ALA A 6 -1.94 -4.69 -4.05
C ALA A 6 -1.73 -3.21 -3.74
N ARG A 7 -0.93 -2.55 -4.57
CA ARG A 7 -0.81 -1.09 -4.54
C ARG A 7 -1.96 -0.47 -5.35
N HIS A 8 -2.44 0.69 -4.92
CA HIS A 8 -3.42 1.49 -5.67
C HIS A 8 -2.98 1.79 -7.10
N GLY A 9 -3.95 2.11 -7.99
CA GLY A 9 -3.71 2.55 -9.36
C GLY A 9 -2.94 3.87 -9.45
N GLN A 10 -2.50 4.25 -10.65
CA GLN A 10 -1.77 5.49 -10.90
C GLN A 10 -2.60 6.72 -10.46
N THR A 11 -1.95 7.67 -9.79
CA THR A 11 -2.54 8.95 -9.36
C THR A 11 -1.92 10.13 -10.10
N VAL A 12 -2.57 11.30 -10.01
CA VAL A 12 -2.03 12.56 -10.53
C VAL A 12 -0.63 12.83 -9.96
N TRP A 13 -0.43 12.68 -8.65
CA TRP A 13 0.89 12.89 -8.03
C TRP A 13 1.93 11.81 -8.39
N ASN A 14 1.50 10.63 -8.83
CA ASN A 14 2.46 9.67 -9.43
C ASN A 14 3.02 10.21 -10.75
N VAL A 15 2.16 10.81 -11.60
CA VAL A 15 2.57 11.41 -12.88
C VAL A 15 3.46 12.64 -12.64
N GLU A 16 3.12 13.46 -11.67
CA GLU A 16 3.88 14.67 -11.30
C GLU A 16 5.16 14.38 -10.49
N ASN A 17 5.47 13.10 -10.21
CA ASN A 17 6.62 12.68 -9.40
C ASN A 17 6.68 13.32 -8.01
N LYS A 18 5.52 13.56 -7.38
CA LYS A 18 5.42 14.13 -6.03
C LYS A 18 5.34 13.06 -4.95
N ILE A 19 5.86 13.39 -3.76
CA ILE A 19 5.70 12.58 -2.55
C ILE A 19 4.25 12.67 -2.10
N CYS A 20 3.59 11.52 -1.99
CA CYS A 20 2.20 11.40 -1.61
C CYS A 20 2.09 10.43 -0.43
N GLY A 21 1.94 10.99 0.76
CA GLY A 21 1.67 10.25 1.98
C GLY A 21 0.18 10.26 2.30
N VAL A 22 -0.20 10.99 3.35
CA VAL A 22 -1.61 11.10 3.78
C VAL A 22 -2.40 12.13 2.99
N THR A 23 -1.74 13.03 2.26
CA THR A 23 -2.42 13.94 1.33
C THR A 23 -3.07 13.12 0.23
N ASP A 24 -4.29 13.47 -0.13
CA ASP A 24 -5.04 12.73 -1.13
C ASP A 24 -4.70 13.20 -2.55
N SER A 25 -4.65 12.23 -3.47
CA SER A 25 -4.41 12.48 -4.90
C SER A 25 -5.25 11.45 -5.67
N PRO A 26 -6.16 11.91 -6.56
CA PRO A 26 -7.10 11.04 -7.22
C PRO A 26 -6.42 10.12 -8.24
N LEU A 27 -7.06 9.01 -8.56
CA LEU A 27 -6.67 8.16 -9.67
C LEU A 27 -6.78 8.91 -11.00
N THR A 28 -5.80 8.67 -11.87
CA THR A 28 -5.92 9.02 -13.30
C THR A 28 -6.82 8.02 -14.01
N ASP A 29 -7.23 8.32 -15.25
CA ASP A 29 -7.98 7.34 -16.06
C ASP A 29 -7.16 6.06 -16.28
N LYS A 30 -5.84 6.19 -16.44
CA LYS A 30 -4.94 5.04 -16.45
C LYS A 30 -4.98 4.26 -15.13
N GLY A 31 -5.02 4.95 -14.00
CA GLY A 31 -5.13 4.31 -12.68
C GLY A 31 -6.41 3.52 -12.51
N LYS A 32 -7.53 4.03 -13.03
CA LYS A 32 -8.82 3.32 -13.05
C LYS A 32 -8.77 2.09 -13.97
N SER A 33 -8.13 2.21 -15.16
CA SER A 33 -7.92 1.06 -16.05
C SER A 33 -7.06 -0.01 -15.40
N GLN A 34 -5.98 0.37 -14.71
CA GLN A 34 -5.14 -0.55 -13.95
C GLN A 34 -5.92 -1.30 -12.85
N ALA A 35 -6.86 -0.62 -12.18
CA ALA A 35 -7.72 -1.28 -11.19
C ALA A 35 -8.65 -2.33 -11.83
N LYS A 36 -9.17 -2.07 -13.04
CA LYS A 36 -9.95 -3.05 -13.80
C LYS A 36 -9.09 -4.24 -14.23
N GLU A 37 -7.90 -3.99 -14.77
CA GLU A 37 -6.93 -5.03 -15.14
C GLU A 37 -6.55 -5.91 -13.92
N LEU A 38 -6.43 -5.33 -12.72
CA LEU A 38 -6.21 -6.07 -11.48
C LEU A 38 -7.39 -7.00 -11.18
N ALA A 39 -8.63 -6.52 -11.34
CA ALA A 39 -9.81 -7.36 -11.14
C ALA A 39 -9.87 -8.51 -12.17
N GLU A 40 -9.61 -8.22 -13.44
CA GLU A 40 -9.56 -9.23 -14.51
C GLU A 40 -8.49 -10.29 -14.22
N LYS A 41 -7.32 -9.88 -13.72
CA LYS A 41 -6.25 -10.79 -13.32
C LYS A 41 -6.69 -11.69 -12.15
N ILE A 42 -7.33 -11.14 -11.12
CA ILE A 42 -7.85 -11.91 -9.98
C ILE A 42 -8.81 -12.99 -10.46
N LEU A 43 -9.73 -12.64 -11.35
CA LEU A 43 -10.70 -13.57 -11.93
C LEU A 43 -10.05 -14.63 -12.81
N ALA A 44 -9.15 -14.22 -13.71
CA ALA A 44 -8.47 -15.11 -14.65
C ALA A 44 -7.56 -16.15 -13.95
N GLU A 45 -6.89 -15.73 -12.87
CA GLU A 45 -6.04 -16.61 -12.06
C GLU A 45 -6.85 -17.42 -11.01
N GLY A 46 -8.15 -17.17 -10.88
CA GLY A 46 -9.02 -17.85 -9.93
C GLY A 46 -8.59 -17.64 -8.47
N LEU A 47 -8.08 -16.45 -8.14
CA LEU A 47 -7.61 -16.17 -6.79
C LEU A 47 -8.80 -16.16 -5.81
N GLN A 48 -8.75 -17.04 -4.83
CA GLN A 48 -9.77 -17.09 -3.78
C GLN A 48 -9.46 -15.99 -2.75
N ILE A 49 -10.32 -14.99 -2.68
CA ILE A 49 -10.24 -13.84 -1.78
C ILE A 49 -11.60 -13.69 -1.12
N ASP A 50 -11.64 -13.71 0.21
CA ASP A 50 -12.88 -13.62 0.98
C ASP A 50 -13.28 -12.17 1.24
N GLU A 51 -12.30 -11.27 1.38
CA GLU A 51 -12.56 -9.86 1.72
C GLU A 51 -11.40 -8.96 1.26
N ILE A 52 -11.74 -7.75 0.81
CA ILE A 52 -10.77 -6.70 0.51
C ILE A 52 -10.72 -5.74 1.69
N LEU A 53 -9.52 -5.55 2.27
CA LEU A 53 -9.26 -4.46 3.22
C LEU A 53 -8.55 -3.32 2.50
N TYR A 54 -9.04 -2.09 2.62
CA TYR A 54 -8.47 -0.97 1.89
C TYR A 54 -8.17 0.24 2.76
N SER A 55 -7.13 0.98 2.37
CA SER A 55 -6.77 2.27 2.97
C SER A 55 -7.87 3.31 2.74
N PRO A 56 -8.18 4.18 3.72
CA PRO A 56 -9.20 5.23 3.59
C PRO A 56 -8.86 6.31 2.55
N LEU A 57 -7.61 6.40 2.07
CA LEU A 57 -7.22 7.39 1.07
C LEU A 57 -7.84 7.07 -0.29
N SER A 58 -8.42 8.09 -0.96
CA SER A 58 -9.29 7.93 -2.14
C SER A 58 -8.69 7.02 -3.21
N ARG A 59 -7.40 7.16 -3.52
CA ARG A 59 -6.70 6.34 -4.52
C ARG A 59 -6.73 4.84 -4.25
N ALA A 60 -6.60 4.43 -2.98
CA ALA A 60 -6.66 3.02 -2.59
C ALA A 60 -8.11 2.55 -2.47
N LYS A 61 -8.98 3.39 -1.89
CA LYS A 61 -10.42 3.14 -1.80
C LYS A 61 -11.03 2.94 -3.19
N ASP A 62 -10.80 3.85 -4.14
CA ASP A 62 -11.36 3.76 -5.48
C ASP A 62 -10.83 2.53 -6.23
N THR A 63 -9.53 2.21 -6.09
CA THR A 63 -8.96 0.96 -6.62
C THR A 63 -9.67 -0.27 -6.05
N ALA A 64 -9.85 -0.32 -4.72
CA ALA A 64 -10.49 -1.44 -4.05
C ALA A 64 -11.96 -1.60 -4.43
N LEU A 65 -12.71 -0.50 -4.54
CA LEU A 65 -14.12 -0.54 -4.91
C LEU A 65 -14.33 -1.00 -6.36
N ILE A 66 -13.46 -0.60 -7.29
CA ILE A 66 -13.48 -1.12 -8.68
C ILE A 66 -13.25 -2.64 -8.68
N VAL A 67 -12.27 -3.12 -7.93
CA VAL A 67 -12.00 -4.57 -7.82
C VAL A 67 -13.15 -5.30 -7.13
N SER A 68 -13.68 -4.75 -6.05
CA SER A 68 -14.83 -5.30 -5.30
C SER A 68 -16.05 -5.48 -6.20
N GLU A 69 -16.40 -4.45 -6.97
CA GLU A 69 -17.55 -4.48 -7.88
C GLU A 69 -17.40 -5.53 -8.97
N LEU A 70 -16.23 -5.59 -9.62
CA LEU A 70 -15.99 -6.50 -10.74
C LEU A 70 -15.83 -7.97 -10.31
N CYS A 71 -15.26 -8.19 -9.13
CA CYS A 71 -15.03 -9.56 -8.61
C CYS A 71 -16.15 -10.06 -7.69
N GLY A 72 -17.08 -9.21 -7.27
CA GLY A 72 -18.11 -9.57 -6.29
C GLY A 72 -17.58 -9.84 -4.88
N ILE A 73 -16.41 -9.27 -4.52
CA ILE A 73 -15.74 -9.48 -3.23
C ILE A 73 -16.11 -8.33 -2.28
N PRO A 74 -16.56 -8.58 -1.04
CA PRO A 74 -16.86 -7.51 -0.09
C PRO A 74 -15.60 -6.72 0.26
N ALA A 75 -15.74 -5.39 0.44
CA ALA A 75 -14.63 -4.51 0.74
C ALA A 75 -14.91 -3.67 1.98
N THR A 76 -13.94 -3.61 2.89
CA THR A 76 -14.02 -2.91 4.18
C THR A 76 -12.84 -1.95 4.34
N GLU A 77 -13.10 -0.78 4.87
CA GLU A 77 -12.07 0.21 5.19
C GLU A 77 -11.24 -0.25 6.40
N GLU A 78 -9.90 -0.21 6.27
CA GLU A 78 -8.95 -0.50 7.34
C GLU A 78 -8.00 0.70 7.53
N ILE A 79 -8.20 1.44 8.61
CA ILE A 79 -7.47 2.68 8.89
C ILE A 79 -5.96 2.47 9.00
N ARG A 80 -5.50 1.29 9.45
CA ARG A 80 -4.09 0.93 9.57
C ARG A 80 -3.39 0.81 8.21
N LEU A 81 -4.14 0.70 7.11
CA LEU A 81 -3.59 0.69 5.74
C LEU A 81 -3.33 2.09 5.17
N LYS A 82 -3.61 3.17 5.92
CA LYS A 82 -3.29 4.53 5.50
C LYS A 82 -1.78 4.66 5.24
N GLU A 83 -1.38 5.37 4.16
CA GLU A 83 0.05 5.57 3.82
C GLU A 83 0.79 6.30 4.96
N GLN A 84 2.11 6.18 4.99
CA GLN A 84 2.96 6.95 5.89
C GLN A 84 2.75 8.45 5.68
N ALA A 85 2.58 9.18 6.76
CA ALA A 85 2.54 10.63 6.72
C ALA A 85 3.96 11.18 6.58
N PHE A 86 4.26 11.84 5.45
CA PHE A 86 5.60 12.39 5.19
C PHE A 86 5.76 13.84 5.62
N GLY A 87 4.80 14.41 6.39
CA GLY A 87 4.90 15.73 6.98
C GLY A 87 5.29 16.81 5.98
N LYS A 88 6.37 17.56 6.26
CA LYS A 88 6.88 18.64 5.40
C LYS A 88 7.22 18.24 3.96
N TRP A 89 7.40 16.95 3.69
CA TRP A 89 7.81 16.46 2.37
C TRP A 89 6.63 16.20 1.42
N GLU A 90 5.40 16.18 1.92
CA GLU A 90 4.24 15.93 1.05
C GLU A 90 4.09 16.98 -0.04
N GLY A 91 3.88 16.56 -1.28
CA GLY A 91 3.79 17.42 -2.45
C GLY A 91 5.13 17.89 -3.04
N THR A 92 6.27 17.58 -2.39
CA THR A 92 7.60 17.87 -2.94
C THR A 92 8.07 16.77 -3.91
N PRO A 93 9.08 17.02 -4.77
CA PRO A 93 9.63 16.02 -5.68
C PRO A 93 10.23 14.82 -4.94
N ARG A 94 10.01 13.61 -5.45
CA ARG A 94 10.49 12.36 -4.84
C ARG A 94 12.00 12.14 -4.94
N ASP A 95 12.65 12.72 -5.91
CA ASP A 95 14.06 12.57 -6.21
C ASP A 95 14.97 13.52 -5.41
N GLY A 96 14.38 14.36 -4.56
CA GLY A 96 15.11 15.26 -3.67
C GLY A 96 16.08 14.49 -2.75
N LEU A 97 17.35 14.96 -2.69
CA LEU A 97 18.38 14.35 -1.86
C LEU A 97 18.06 14.45 -0.37
N ASP A 98 17.51 15.59 0.05
CA ASP A 98 17.17 15.85 1.45
C ASP A 98 16.06 14.90 1.93
N PHE A 99 15.04 14.64 1.10
CA PHE A 99 14.02 13.67 1.41
C PHE A 99 14.58 12.26 1.56
N LYS A 100 15.50 11.87 0.65
CA LYS A 100 16.14 10.55 0.72
C LYS A 100 16.96 10.39 1.99
N ALA A 101 17.71 11.42 2.38
CA ALA A 101 18.49 11.44 3.63
C ALA A 101 17.59 11.36 4.86
N ASP A 102 16.51 12.16 4.91
CA ASP A 102 15.56 12.19 6.02
C ASP A 102 14.81 10.85 6.14
N LYS A 103 14.42 10.24 5.01
CA LYS A 103 13.77 8.94 4.96
C LYS A 103 14.65 7.78 5.43
N ALA A 104 15.95 7.89 5.33
CA ALA A 104 16.90 6.89 5.85
C ALA A 104 16.95 6.91 7.39
N ASN A 105 16.42 7.95 8.04
CA ASN A 105 16.32 8.06 9.48
C ASN A 105 14.95 7.51 9.96
N PHE A 106 14.92 6.29 10.45
CA PHE A 106 13.68 5.57 10.80
C PHE A 106 12.92 6.15 12.00
N ILE A 107 13.56 7.01 12.79
CA ILE A 107 12.99 7.60 14.01
C ILE A 107 12.32 8.95 13.73
N THR A 108 12.72 9.66 12.66
CA THR A 108 12.14 10.97 12.32
C THR A 108 10.64 10.85 11.99
N ASN A 109 9.87 11.87 12.37
CA ASN A 109 8.47 12.00 12.00
C ASN A 109 8.24 13.03 10.87
N PHE A 110 9.29 13.53 10.22
CA PHE A 110 9.20 14.48 9.10
C PHE A 110 8.50 15.81 9.43
N ASP A 111 8.65 16.31 10.66
CA ASP A 111 7.95 17.53 11.13
C ASP A 111 6.41 17.44 10.97
N GLY A 112 5.80 16.63 11.80
CA GLY A 112 4.34 16.43 11.85
C GLY A 112 3.80 15.24 11.06
N GLY A 113 4.66 14.38 10.56
CA GLY A 113 4.29 13.12 9.93
C GLY A 113 4.39 11.90 10.85
N GLU A 114 4.73 10.76 10.28
CA GLU A 114 4.80 9.47 10.97
C GLU A 114 6.19 8.84 10.81
N SER A 115 6.81 8.43 11.92
CA SER A 115 8.08 7.70 11.86
C SER A 115 7.90 6.30 11.29
N MET A 116 8.98 5.73 10.73
CA MET A 116 9.01 4.37 10.22
C MET A 116 8.64 3.34 11.32
N PHE A 117 9.06 3.53 12.56
CA PHE A 117 8.70 2.62 13.66
C PHE A 117 7.20 2.62 13.98
N ARG A 118 6.53 3.79 13.95
CA ARG A 118 5.08 3.85 14.13
C ARG A 118 4.33 3.20 12.98
N LEU A 119 4.80 3.44 11.75
CA LEU A 119 4.27 2.78 10.57
C LEU A 119 4.39 1.26 10.68
N ALA A 120 5.58 0.75 11.01
CA ALA A 120 5.83 -0.67 11.17
C ALA A 120 4.94 -1.28 12.26
N GLN A 121 4.81 -0.62 13.41
CA GLN A 121 3.97 -1.11 14.51
C GLN A 121 2.52 -1.33 14.07
N ARG A 122 1.88 -0.35 13.40
CA ARG A 122 0.47 -0.49 13.00
C ARG A 122 0.26 -1.53 11.90
N ILE A 123 1.22 -1.67 10.96
CA ILE A 123 1.14 -2.66 9.89
C ILE A 123 1.40 -4.07 10.41
N TYR A 124 2.38 -4.26 11.28
CA TYR A 124 2.65 -5.55 11.89
C TYR A 124 1.47 -6.01 12.75
N ASN A 125 0.88 -5.12 13.54
CA ASN A 125 -0.35 -5.43 14.31
C ASN A 125 -1.50 -5.85 13.38
N LEU A 126 -1.68 -5.21 12.23
CA LEU A 126 -2.68 -5.61 11.25
C LEU A 126 -2.40 -7.02 10.70
N ILE A 127 -1.14 -7.32 10.33
CA ILE A 127 -0.75 -8.62 9.81
C ILE A 127 -0.95 -9.71 10.87
N ASP A 128 -0.60 -9.44 12.13
CA ASP A 128 -0.81 -10.36 13.25
C ASP A 128 -2.30 -10.64 13.50
N ASP A 129 -3.18 -9.66 13.30
CA ASP A 129 -4.62 -9.86 13.41
C ASP A 129 -5.17 -10.67 12.24
N ILE A 130 -4.72 -10.40 11.01
CA ILE A 130 -5.09 -11.17 9.81
C ILE A 130 -4.67 -12.64 9.97
N LYS A 131 -3.49 -12.90 10.51
CA LYS A 131 -2.97 -14.25 10.75
C LYS A 131 -3.86 -15.11 11.65
N LYS A 132 -4.68 -14.48 12.49
CA LYS A 132 -5.60 -15.18 13.42
C LYS A 132 -6.96 -15.50 12.78
N GLN A 133 -7.23 -14.97 11.59
CA GLN A 133 -8.52 -15.13 10.91
C GLN A 133 -8.46 -16.28 9.91
N ASP A 134 -9.57 -17.03 9.80
CA ASP A 134 -9.71 -18.06 8.75
C ASP A 134 -10.32 -17.45 7.48
N LYS A 135 -9.62 -16.44 6.94
CA LYS A 135 -9.99 -15.72 5.72
C LYS A 135 -8.77 -15.40 4.88
N VAL A 136 -8.95 -15.36 3.57
CA VAL A 136 -7.97 -14.85 2.62
C VAL A 136 -8.32 -13.40 2.28
N TYR A 137 -7.44 -12.48 2.65
CA TYR A 137 -7.61 -11.05 2.40
C TYR A 137 -6.85 -10.57 1.18
N LEU A 138 -7.40 -9.56 0.49
CA LEU A 138 -6.65 -8.67 -0.38
C LEU A 138 -6.49 -7.31 0.31
N LEU A 139 -5.27 -6.90 0.61
CA LEU A 139 -4.95 -5.58 1.13
C LEU A 139 -4.70 -4.62 -0.03
N VAL A 140 -5.50 -3.56 -0.17
CA VAL A 140 -5.28 -2.52 -1.19
C VAL A 140 -4.77 -1.26 -0.52
N ALA A 141 -3.50 -0.94 -0.76
CA ALA A 141 -2.82 0.13 -0.04
C ALA A 141 -1.74 0.83 -0.89
N HIS A 142 -0.56 1.11 -0.32
CA HIS A 142 0.40 2.07 -0.84
C HIS A 142 1.82 1.51 -0.94
N ASN A 143 2.70 2.23 -1.65
CA ASN A 143 4.08 1.78 -1.85
C ASN A 143 4.95 1.85 -0.57
N GLY A 144 4.74 2.84 0.29
CA GLY A 144 5.48 2.93 1.56
C GLY A 144 5.16 1.74 2.46
N ILE A 145 3.87 1.42 2.59
CA ILE A 145 3.39 0.25 3.35
C ILE A 145 3.92 -1.06 2.78
N SER A 146 4.03 -1.20 1.45
CA SER A 146 4.51 -2.46 0.84
C SER A 146 5.90 -2.88 1.35
N ARG A 147 6.76 -1.92 1.67
CA ARG A 147 8.09 -2.18 2.26
C ARG A 147 7.99 -2.79 3.65
N VAL A 148 7.08 -2.27 4.46
CA VAL A 148 6.83 -2.77 5.80
C VAL A 148 6.19 -4.16 5.75
N VAL A 149 5.26 -4.39 4.84
CA VAL A 149 4.69 -5.74 4.63
C VAL A 149 5.79 -6.72 4.23
N GLU A 150 6.64 -6.35 3.27
CA GLU A 150 7.75 -7.21 2.83
C GLU A 150 8.69 -7.56 3.99
N SER A 151 9.04 -6.57 4.84
CA SER A 151 9.95 -6.77 5.98
C SER A 151 9.38 -7.65 7.10
N TYR A 152 8.06 -7.86 7.15
CA TYR A 152 7.45 -8.84 8.05
C TYR A 152 7.75 -10.29 7.64
N PHE A 153 7.96 -10.54 6.34
CA PHE A 153 8.12 -11.90 5.79
C PHE A 153 9.56 -12.29 5.49
N ARG A 154 10.45 -11.32 5.36
CA ARG A 154 11.88 -11.56 5.14
C ARG A 154 12.77 -10.48 5.74
N ASP A 155 13.98 -10.87 6.10
CA ASP A 155 15.03 -9.92 6.50
C ASP A 155 15.43 -9.05 5.30
N MET A 156 15.70 -7.77 5.57
CA MET A 156 16.12 -6.78 4.59
C MET A 156 17.21 -5.91 5.17
N THR A 157 18.20 -5.55 4.36
CA THR A 157 19.08 -4.44 4.71
C THR A 157 18.34 -3.11 4.57
N ASN A 158 18.88 -2.03 5.14
CA ASN A 158 18.28 -0.69 4.97
C ASN A 158 18.23 -0.27 3.51
N GLU A 159 19.23 -0.65 2.72
CA GLU A 159 19.32 -0.39 1.28
C GLU A 159 18.24 -1.17 0.52
N GLU A 160 18.06 -2.45 0.81
CA GLU A 160 17.01 -3.28 0.23
C GLU A 160 15.61 -2.73 0.57
N TYR A 161 15.39 -2.33 1.82
CA TYR A 161 14.14 -1.71 2.25
C TYR A 161 13.87 -0.40 1.49
N ALA A 162 14.89 0.46 1.37
CA ALA A 162 14.76 1.73 0.67
C ALA A 162 14.47 1.56 -0.84
N ALA A 163 15.08 0.55 -1.47
CA ALA A 163 14.95 0.24 -2.88
C ALA A 163 13.65 -0.52 -3.22
N PHE A 164 13.08 -1.24 -2.23
CA PHE A 164 11.88 -2.05 -2.47
C PHE A 164 10.67 -1.20 -2.83
N GLY A 165 9.88 -1.70 -3.74
CA GLY A 165 8.60 -1.11 -4.12
C GLY A 165 7.87 -2.00 -5.11
N ILE A 166 6.57 -1.76 -5.25
CA ILE A 166 5.70 -2.44 -6.18
C ILE A 166 5.05 -1.45 -7.13
N LYS A 167 4.75 -1.89 -8.35
CA LYS A 167 4.09 -1.07 -9.37
C LYS A 167 2.63 -0.82 -9.02
N ASN A 168 2.01 0.20 -9.63
CA ASN A 168 0.58 0.45 -9.49
C ASN A 168 -0.22 -0.80 -9.91
N CYS A 169 -1.16 -1.22 -9.09
CA CYS A 169 -1.99 -2.42 -9.25
C CYS A 169 -1.20 -3.75 -9.38
N GLU A 170 0.10 -3.76 -9.03
CA GLU A 170 0.81 -5.02 -8.85
C GLU A 170 0.25 -5.74 -7.63
N ILE A 171 -0.05 -7.03 -7.79
CA ILE A 171 -0.53 -7.91 -6.71
C ILE A 171 0.57 -8.90 -6.31
N ARG A 172 0.75 -9.09 -5.01
CA ARG A 172 1.69 -10.05 -4.42
C ARG A 172 0.99 -10.95 -3.41
N LYS A 173 1.42 -12.20 -3.34
CA LYS A 173 0.97 -13.18 -2.36
C LYS A 173 1.99 -13.29 -1.22
N TYR A 174 1.50 -13.22 0.02
CA TYR A 174 2.30 -13.42 1.24
C TYR A 174 1.78 -14.63 2.00
N VAL A 175 2.67 -15.56 2.29
CA VAL A 175 2.33 -16.84 2.96
C VAL A 175 2.91 -16.84 4.36
N PHE A 176 2.06 -17.06 5.36
CA PHE A 176 2.51 -17.25 6.74
C PHE A 176 3.26 -18.57 6.90
N LYS A 177 4.38 -18.51 7.58
CA LYS A 177 5.17 -19.68 7.97
C LYS A 177 4.59 -20.32 9.23
#